data_717dc7804ca9ea84dff98343c7d49cee
#
_entry.id   717dc7804ca9ea84dff98343c7d49cee
#
_cell.length_a   1.000
_cell.length_b   1.000
_cell.length_c   1.000
_cell.angle_alpha   90.00
_cell.angle_beta   90.00
_cell.angle_gamma   90.00
#
_symmetry.space_group_name_H-M   'P 1'
#
loop_
_entity.id
_entity.type
_entity.pdbx_description
1 polymer ?
#
loop_
_entity_poly.entity_id
_entity_poly.type
_entity_poly.pdbx_seq_one_letter_code
_entity_poly.pdbx_strand_id
1 'polypeptide(L)'
;ILDGENCWEYYPHNGYHFLKQLYSRLVEHPKIQLTTFRDYLKYHNDSTRLPSLVAGSWVYGTFSTWIGDPAKNRAWDLLCKAKDDFDRVMASGRLAPEIAQRAEEQLAICEGSDWFWWFGDYNPAESVADFDQLYRAHLRNLYRFLDEPAPPELEHVISRGGGAQENDGVMRRGQG
;
A
#
# COMPACT_ATOMS: atom_id res chain seq x y z
N ILE A 1 -10.05 14.79 -10.64
CA ILE A 1 -9.40 13.52 -10.23
C ILE A 1 -10.21 12.97 -9.07
N LEU A 2 -10.58 11.70 -9.14
CA LEU A 2 -11.25 10.98 -8.07
C LEU A 2 -10.21 10.09 -7.38
N ASP A 3 -10.36 9.95 -6.06
CA ASP A 3 -9.54 9.03 -5.27
C ASP A 3 -9.96 7.58 -5.57
N GLY A 4 -9.03 6.74 -5.95
CA GLY A 4 -9.27 5.32 -6.23
C GLY A 4 -8.90 4.39 -5.08
N GLU A 5 -8.20 4.89 -4.08
CA GLU A 5 -7.74 4.13 -2.91
C GLU A 5 -8.78 4.18 -1.77
N ASN A 6 -9.39 5.35 -1.53
CA ASN A 6 -10.39 5.50 -0.48
C ASN A 6 -11.75 4.91 -0.89
N CYS A 7 -12.35 4.17 0.03
CA CYS A 7 -13.53 3.33 -0.22
C CYS A 7 -14.86 4.07 -0.30
N TRP A 8 -14.86 5.42 -0.25
CA TRP A 8 -16.06 6.25 -0.35
C TRP A 8 -17.10 6.00 0.76
N GLU A 9 -16.67 5.54 1.94
CA GLU A 9 -17.51 5.09 3.05
C GLU A 9 -18.46 6.18 3.60
N TYR A 10 -18.15 7.45 3.39
CA TYR A 10 -19.03 8.56 3.80
C TYR A 10 -20.22 8.79 2.86
N TYR A 11 -20.24 8.15 1.72
CA TYR A 11 -21.36 8.23 0.79
C TYR A 11 -22.30 7.04 0.96
N PRO A 12 -23.62 7.22 0.82
CA PRO A 12 -24.55 6.11 0.86
C PRO A 12 -24.11 4.99 -0.10
N HIS A 13 -24.09 3.76 0.40
CA HIS A 13 -23.65 2.59 -0.37
C HIS A 13 -22.23 2.73 -0.95
N ASN A 14 -21.33 3.40 -0.23
CA ASN A 14 -19.93 3.63 -0.65
C ASN A 14 -19.82 4.29 -2.03
N GLY A 15 -20.72 5.20 -2.34
CA GLY A 15 -20.76 5.89 -3.64
C GLY A 15 -21.15 5.02 -4.84
N TYR A 16 -21.64 3.79 -4.62
CA TYR A 16 -21.94 2.83 -5.69
C TYR A 16 -22.84 3.41 -6.80
N HIS A 17 -23.93 4.07 -6.46
CA HIS A 17 -24.87 4.61 -7.45
C HIS A 17 -24.22 5.70 -8.29
N PHE A 18 -23.43 6.57 -7.68
CA PHE A 18 -22.69 7.62 -8.40
C PHE A 18 -21.65 6.99 -9.33
N LEU A 19 -20.79 6.10 -8.84
CA LEU A 19 -19.74 5.47 -9.63
C LEU A 19 -20.30 4.65 -10.78
N LYS A 20 -21.39 3.89 -10.55
CA LYS A 20 -22.05 3.13 -11.59
C LYS A 20 -22.56 4.04 -12.71
N GLN A 21 -23.24 5.14 -12.37
CA GLN A 21 -23.74 6.09 -13.37
C GLN A 21 -22.61 6.78 -14.12
N LEU A 22 -21.56 7.18 -13.41
CA LEU A 22 -20.39 7.80 -14.01
C LEU A 22 -19.75 6.88 -15.05
N TYR A 23 -19.41 5.64 -14.66
CA TYR A 23 -18.77 4.69 -15.58
C TYR A 23 -19.65 4.30 -16.74
N SER A 24 -20.97 4.05 -16.53
CA SER A 24 -21.90 3.77 -17.62
C SER A 24 -21.94 4.91 -18.64
N ARG A 25 -22.06 6.15 -18.18
CA ARG A 25 -22.10 7.32 -19.08
C ARG A 25 -20.79 7.55 -19.82
N LEU A 26 -19.64 7.30 -19.18
CA LEU A 26 -18.34 7.41 -19.82
C LEU A 26 -18.13 6.36 -20.92
N VAL A 27 -18.55 5.10 -20.66
CA VAL A 27 -18.44 4.00 -21.63
C VAL A 27 -19.38 4.21 -22.83
N GLU A 28 -20.60 4.71 -22.58
CA GLU A 28 -21.62 4.92 -23.62
C GLU A 28 -21.39 6.22 -24.43
N HIS A 29 -20.53 7.11 -23.96
CA HIS A 29 -20.36 8.43 -24.58
C HIS A 29 -19.57 8.35 -25.89
N PRO A 30 -20.14 8.80 -27.03
CA PRO A 30 -19.56 8.58 -28.37
C PRO A 30 -18.23 9.32 -28.63
N LYS A 31 -17.88 10.28 -27.79
CA LYS A 31 -16.65 11.11 -27.94
C LYS A 31 -15.63 10.87 -26.83
N ILE A 32 -15.88 9.90 -25.93
CA ILE A 32 -14.97 9.58 -24.82
C ILE A 32 -14.47 8.15 -25.01
N GLN A 33 -13.16 7.98 -24.94
CA GLN A 33 -12.50 6.69 -24.90
C GLN A 33 -11.85 6.51 -23.53
N LEU A 34 -12.29 5.51 -22.79
CA LEU A 34 -11.63 5.13 -21.54
C LEU A 34 -10.32 4.40 -21.86
N THR A 35 -9.28 4.74 -21.12
CA THR A 35 -7.96 4.14 -21.30
C THR A 35 -7.22 4.09 -19.98
N THR A 36 -6.10 3.38 -19.93
CA THR A 36 -5.12 3.43 -18.83
C THR A 36 -3.92 4.25 -19.27
N PHE A 37 -3.13 4.75 -18.30
CA PHE A 37 -1.87 5.43 -18.62
C PHE A 37 -0.96 4.56 -19.48
N ARG A 38 -0.83 3.27 -19.18
CA ARG A 38 -0.03 2.31 -19.94
C ARG A 38 -0.50 2.21 -21.40
N ASP A 39 -1.79 2.10 -21.61
CA ASP A 39 -2.33 1.92 -22.97
C ASP A 39 -2.29 3.24 -23.75
N TYR A 40 -2.52 4.38 -23.10
CA TYR A 40 -2.33 5.69 -23.72
C TYR A 40 -0.90 5.88 -24.23
N LEU A 41 0.10 5.61 -23.39
CA LEU A 41 1.52 5.80 -23.72
C LEU A 41 2.05 4.85 -24.79
N LYS A 42 1.34 3.76 -25.12
CA LYS A 42 1.73 2.91 -26.27
C LYS A 42 1.57 3.62 -27.63
N TYR A 43 0.63 4.56 -27.71
CA TYR A 43 0.26 5.20 -28.97
C TYR A 43 0.52 6.70 -28.98
N HIS A 44 0.89 7.28 -27.85
CA HIS A 44 1.10 8.72 -27.68
C HIS A 44 2.46 8.98 -27.01
N ASN A 45 3.24 9.84 -27.65
CA ASN A 45 4.56 10.28 -27.16
C ASN A 45 4.57 11.74 -26.67
N ASP A 46 3.40 12.31 -26.43
CA ASP A 46 3.18 13.71 -26.06
C ASP A 46 3.31 13.95 -24.54
N SER A 47 4.24 13.26 -23.90
CA SER A 47 4.52 13.45 -22.47
C SER A 47 5.48 14.63 -22.25
N THR A 48 5.21 15.43 -21.23
CA THR A 48 6.09 16.49 -20.78
C THR A 48 7.06 15.95 -19.72
N ARG A 49 8.37 16.11 -19.96
CA ARG A 49 9.36 15.75 -18.96
C ARG A 49 9.39 16.80 -17.85
N LEU A 50 9.16 16.38 -16.61
CA LEU A 50 9.37 17.22 -15.45
C LEU A 50 10.87 17.29 -15.12
N PRO A 51 11.44 18.52 -14.96
CA PRO A 51 12.87 18.67 -14.69
C PRO A 51 13.26 18.20 -13.28
N SER A 52 12.33 18.29 -12.34
CA SER A 52 12.51 17.84 -10.95
C SER A 52 11.15 17.53 -10.34
N LEU A 53 11.17 16.70 -9.31
CA LEU A 53 10.03 16.40 -8.45
C LEU A 53 10.46 16.59 -7.00
N VAL A 54 9.72 17.37 -6.23
CA VAL A 54 9.95 17.53 -4.80
C VAL A 54 9.45 16.29 -4.08
N ALA A 55 10.31 15.67 -3.26
CA ALA A 55 9.93 14.54 -2.44
C ALA A 55 8.92 14.96 -1.37
N GLY A 56 7.81 14.25 -1.28
CA GLY A 56 6.74 14.55 -0.34
C GLY A 56 5.46 13.80 -0.68
N SER A 57 4.45 13.94 0.17
CA SER A 57 3.14 13.33 0.01
C SER A 57 2.04 14.37 0.12
N TRP A 58 0.80 13.97 -0.12
CA TRP A 58 -0.39 14.79 0.10
C TRP A 58 -0.62 15.10 1.59
N VAL A 59 -0.02 14.31 2.51
CA VAL A 59 -0.10 14.52 3.95
C VAL A 59 1.06 15.41 4.39
N TYR A 60 0.77 16.63 4.79
CA TYR A 60 1.73 17.63 5.27
C TYR A 60 2.90 17.94 4.32
N GLY A 61 2.84 17.50 3.06
CA GLY A 61 3.94 17.67 2.10
C GLY A 61 5.21 16.87 2.43
N THR A 62 5.15 15.91 3.35
CA THR A 62 6.29 15.07 3.80
C THR A 62 5.94 13.59 3.72
N PHE A 63 6.90 12.71 3.99
CA PHE A 63 6.69 11.26 4.15
C PHE A 63 6.59 10.82 5.61
N SER A 64 6.52 11.75 6.57
CA SER A 64 6.56 11.43 8.02
C SER A 64 5.42 10.54 8.50
N THR A 65 4.31 10.48 7.76
CA THR A 65 3.22 9.54 8.05
C THR A 65 3.63 8.08 7.84
N TRP A 66 4.56 7.80 6.94
CA TRP A 66 4.95 6.43 6.56
C TRP A 66 6.34 6.04 7.02
N ILE A 67 7.24 7.01 7.27
CA ILE A 67 8.63 6.73 7.63
C ILE A 67 9.15 7.76 8.64
N GLY A 68 10.12 7.37 9.46
CA GLY A 68 10.77 8.24 10.45
C GLY A 68 10.47 7.85 11.90
N ASP A 69 9.26 7.39 12.21
CA ASP A 69 8.93 6.78 13.51
C ASP A 69 9.70 5.47 13.71
N PRO A 70 10.22 5.16 14.93
CA PRO A 70 11.00 3.96 15.17
C PRO A 70 10.29 2.65 14.84
N ALA A 71 8.96 2.56 15.05
CA ALA A 71 8.20 1.36 14.70
C ALA A 71 8.07 1.23 13.19
N LYS A 72 7.80 2.33 12.49
CA LYS A 72 7.73 2.36 11.01
C LYS A 72 9.07 2.01 10.38
N ASN A 73 10.17 2.56 10.89
CA ASN A 73 11.50 2.27 10.38
C ASN A 73 11.84 0.77 10.54
N ARG A 74 11.51 0.17 11.70
CA ARG A 74 11.68 -1.29 11.87
C ARG A 74 10.85 -2.10 10.88
N ALA A 75 9.63 -1.68 10.58
CA ALA A 75 8.81 -2.34 9.58
C ALA A 75 9.43 -2.24 8.18
N TRP A 76 9.97 -1.07 7.81
CA TRP A 76 10.71 -0.89 6.58
C TRP A 76 11.97 -1.75 6.51
N ASP A 77 12.74 -1.85 7.58
CA ASP A 77 13.94 -2.70 7.65
C ASP A 77 13.59 -4.17 7.40
N LEU A 78 12.49 -4.66 8.00
CA LEU A 78 11.98 -6.01 7.76
C LEU A 78 11.51 -6.23 6.33
N LEU A 79 10.84 -5.25 5.73
CA LEU A 79 10.41 -5.31 4.33
C LEU A 79 11.61 -5.30 3.38
N CYS A 80 12.57 -4.41 3.60
CA CYS A 80 13.80 -4.35 2.79
C CYS A 80 14.55 -5.68 2.83
N LYS A 81 14.72 -6.25 4.04
CA LYS A 81 15.32 -7.57 4.19
C LYS A 81 14.55 -8.65 3.42
N ALA A 82 13.23 -8.66 3.55
CA ALA A 82 12.38 -9.63 2.85
C ALA A 82 12.48 -9.46 1.32
N LYS A 83 12.59 -8.22 0.83
CA LYS A 83 12.80 -7.91 -0.59
C LYS A 83 14.15 -8.41 -1.09
N ASP A 84 15.22 -8.18 -0.33
CA ASP A 84 16.55 -8.68 -0.68
C ASP A 84 16.58 -10.22 -0.76
N ASP A 85 15.94 -10.89 0.20
CA ASP A 85 15.81 -12.35 0.21
C ASP A 85 14.96 -12.83 -0.97
N PHE A 86 13.86 -12.14 -1.29
CA PHE A 86 13.02 -12.41 -2.44
C PHE A 86 13.82 -12.31 -3.75
N ASP A 87 14.54 -11.20 -3.98
CA ASP A 87 15.32 -11.00 -5.20
C ASP A 87 16.39 -12.07 -5.38
N ARG A 88 17.07 -12.43 -4.30
CA ARG A 88 18.07 -13.51 -4.29
C ARG A 88 17.47 -14.85 -4.67
N VAL A 89 16.30 -15.18 -4.11
CA VAL A 89 15.62 -16.46 -4.39
C VAL A 89 15.08 -16.48 -5.83
N MET A 90 14.45 -15.39 -6.28
CA MET A 90 13.94 -15.30 -7.66
C MET A 90 15.07 -15.40 -8.70
N ALA A 91 16.20 -14.74 -8.45
CA ALA A 91 17.38 -14.82 -9.32
C ALA A 91 17.99 -16.23 -9.39
N SER A 92 17.80 -17.06 -8.38
CA SER A 92 18.29 -18.45 -8.37
C SER A 92 17.52 -19.39 -9.30
N GLY A 93 16.30 -19.02 -9.70
CA GLY A 93 15.43 -19.84 -10.54
C GLY A 93 14.94 -21.15 -9.90
N ARG A 94 15.11 -21.33 -8.58
CA ARG A 94 14.80 -22.60 -7.88
C ARG A 94 13.31 -22.82 -7.63
N LEU A 95 12.49 -21.77 -7.68
CA LEU A 95 11.06 -21.87 -7.42
C LEU A 95 10.31 -22.31 -8.66
N ALA A 96 9.29 -23.16 -8.47
CA ALA A 96 8.33 -23.43 -9.53
C ALA A 96 7.59 -22.15 -9.94
N PRO A 97 7.22 -21.96 -11.23
CA PRO A 97 6.61 -20.73 -11.73
C PRO A 97 5.39 -20.28 -10.93
N GLU A 98 4.53 -21.19 -10.52
CA GLU A 98 3.31 -20.91 -9.76
C GLU A 98 3.64 -20.40 -8.34
N ILE A 99 4.71 -20.92 -7.73
CA ILE A 99 5.18 -20.47 -6.42
C ILE A 99 5.86 -19.11 -6.53
N ALA A 100 6.66 -18.90 -7.59
CA ALA A 100 7.28 -17.61 -7.86
C ALA A 100 6.24 -16.49 -8.03
N GLN A 101 5.16 -16.75 -8.79
CA GLN A 101 4.04 -15.81 -8.93
C GLN A 101 3.37 -15.50 -7.59
N ARG A 102 3.11 -16.52 -6.77
CA ARG A 102 2.52 -16.32 -5.45
C ARG A 102 3.43 -15.54 -4.50
N ALA A 103 4.74 -15.74 -4.58
CA ALA A 103 5.71 -14.97 -3.83
C ALA A 103 5.71 -13.49 -4.25
N GLU A 104 5.60 -13.21 -5.55
CA GLU A 104 5.49 -11.85 -6.09
C GLU A 104 4.21 -11.16 -5.63
N GLU A 105 3.06 -11.82 -5.72
CA GLU A 105 1.79 -11.32 -5.21
C GLU A 105 1.85 -11.06 -3.69
N GLN A 106 2.50 -11.96 -2.93
CA GLN A 106 2.65 -11.81 -1.49
C GLN A 106 3.58 -10.64 -1.12
N LEU A 107 4.66 -10.43 -1.87
CA LEU A 107 5.54 -9.28 -1.68
C LEU A 107 4.78 -7.98 -1.94
N ALA A 108 4.00 -7.90 -3.02
CA ALA A 108 3.17 -6.73 -3.33
C ALA A 108 2.20 -6.37 -2.20
N ILE A 109 1.63 -7.38 -1.52
CA ILE A 109 0.81 -7.16 -0.32
C ILE A 109 1.65 -6.55 0.81
N CYS A 110 2.88 -7.02 1.03
CA CYS A 110 3.76 -6.50 2.08
C CYS A 110 4.22 -5.05 1.79
N GLU A 111 4.28 -4.65 0.52
CA GLU A 111 4.66 -3.30 0.07
C GLU A 111 3.51 -2.27 0.19
N GLY A 112 2.33 -2.69 0.60
CA GLY A 112 1.19 -1.80 0.80
C GLY A 112 1.50 -0.66 1.77
N SER A 113 1.07 0.56 1.46
CA SER A 113 1.37 1.76 2.27
C SER A 113 0.63 1.78 3.61
N ASP A 114 -0.49 1.08 3.73
CA ASP A 114 -1.35 1.09 4.91
C ASP A 114 -0.68 0.53 6.15
N TRP A 115 0.22 -0.44 6.00
CA TRP A 115 1.01 -0.94 7.14
C TRP A 115 1.71 0.20 7.87
N PHE A 116 2.39 1.06 7.13
CA PHE A 116 3.16 2.19 7.65
C PHE A 116 2.27 3.36 8.06
N TRP A 117 1.09 3.52 7.47
CA TRP A 117 0.08 4.48 7.90
C TRP A 117 -0.37 4.17 9.33
N TRP A 118 -0.70 2.91 9.62
CA TRP A 118 -1.27 2.51 10.90
C TRP A 118 -0.26 2.38 12.03
N PHE A 119 1.01 2.08 11.76
CA PHE A 119 2.03 1.99 12.78
C PHE A 119 2.32 3.36 13.42
N GLY A 120 2.75 3.34 14.69
CA GLY A 120 3.10 4.53 15.47
C GLY A 120 2.15 4.76 16.64
N ASP A 121 2.62 5.56 17.58
CA ASP A 121 1.96 5.75 18.90
C ASP A 121 0.70 6.61 18.84
N TYR A 122 0.47 7.32 17.74
CA TYR A 122 -0.69 8.21 17.56
C TYR A 122 -1.94 7.48 17.07
N ASN A 123 -1.85 6.25 16.65
CA ASN A 123 -2.98 5.43 16.22
C ASN A 123 -3.53 4.59 17.38
N PRO A 124 -4.83 4.21 17.36
CA PRO A 124 -5.44 3.39 18.39
C PRO A 124 -4.73 2.04 18.56
N ALA A 125 -4.48 1.65 19.81
CA ALA A 125 -3.71 0.44 20.12
C ALA A 125 -4.33 -0.83 19.52
N GLU A 126 -5.67 -0.94 19.49
CA GLU A 126 -6.38 -2.09 18.93
C GLU A 126 -6.11 -2.21 17.42
N SER A 127 -6.33 -1.14 16.67
CA SER A 127 -6.08 -1.11 15.22
C SER A 127 -4.61 -1.40 14.91
N VAL A 128 -3.68 -0.80 15.65
CA VAL A 128 -2.24 -1.04 15.47
C VAL A 128 -1.88 -2.49 15.73
N ALA A 129 -2.46 -3.13 16.76
CA ALA A 129 -2.20 -4.53 17.07
C ALA A 129 -2.65 -5.46 15.93
N ASP A 130 -3.81 -5.20 15.33
CA ASP A 130 -4.31 -5.98 14.20
C ASP A 130 -3.42 -5.82 12.95
N PHE A 131 -3.04 -4.58 12.61
CA PHE A 131 -2.13 -4.32 11.51
C PHE A 131 -0.74 -4.91 11.75
N ASP A 132 -0.19 -4.84 12.96
CA ASP A 132 1.08 -5.47 13.32
C ASP A 132 1.05 -6.99 13.13
N GLN A 133 -0.01 -7.64 13.64
CA GLN A 133 -0.17 -9.08 13.50
C GLN A 133 -0.29 -9.50 12.03
N LEU A 134 -1.11 -8.79 11.25
CA LEU A 134 -1.31 -9.07 9.83
C LEU A 134 -0.03 -8.85 9.03
N TYR A 135 0.67 -7.74 9.24
CA TYR A 135 1.91 -7.43 8.54
C TYR A 135 2.97 -8.51 8.77
N ARG A 136 3.21 -8.89 10.04
CA ARG A 136 4.13 -9.98 10.37
C ARG A 136 3.69 -11.33 9.78
N ALA A 137 2.38 -11.60 9.73
CA ALA A 137 1.86 -12.80 9.10
C ALA A 137 2.11 -12.80 7.57
N HIS A 138 1.91 -11.67 6.91
CA HIS A 138 2.18 -11.53 5.48
C HIS A 138 3.66 -11.69 5.15
N LEU A 139 4.57 -11.09 5.93
CA LEU A 139 6.01 -11.31 5.76
C LEU A 139 6.41 -12.78 5.99
N ARG A 140 5.91 -13.44 7.04
CA ARG A 140 6.15 -14.89 7.24
C ARG A 140 5.62 -15.74 6.10
N ASN A 141 4.47 -15.39 5.52
CA ASN A 141 3.94 -16.08 4.35
C ASN A 141 4.83 -15.90 3.13
N LEU A 142 5.42 -14.71 2.93
CA LEU A 142 6.42 -14.51 1.88
C LEU A 142 7.59 -15.48 2.05
N TYR A 143 8.18 -15.55 3.25
CA TYR A 143 9.28 -16.49 3.52
C TYR A 143 8.92 -17.96 3.29
N ARG A 144 7.64 -18.34 3.57
CA ARG A 144 7.15 -19.69 3.22
C ARG A 144 7.13 -19.95 1.71
N PHE A 145 6.70 -18.99 0.90
CA PHE A 145 6.74 -19.13 -0.57
C PHE A 145 8.17 -19.16 -1.10
N LEU A 146 9.09 -18.44 -0.45
CA LEU A 146 10.51 -18.45 -0.81
C LEU A 146 11.23 -19.74 -0.40
N ASP A 147 10.61 -20.59 0.41
CA ASP A 147 11.24 -21.75 1.05
C ASP A 147 12.51 -21.35 1.83
N GLU A 148 12.37 -20.29 2.62
CA GLU A 148 13.40 -19.70 3.48
C GLU A 148 12.90 -19.58 4.92
N PRO A 149 13.80 -19.66 5.92
CA PRO A 149 13.44 -19.41 7.31
C PRO A 149 13.09 -17.93 7.49
N ALA A 150 11.94 -17.67 8.12
CA ALA A 150 11.56 -16.30 8.46
C ALA A 150 12.47 -15.74 9.54
N PRO A 151 12.85 -14.45 9.46
CA PRO A 151 13.63 -13.80 10.52
C PRO A 151 12.94 -13.89 11.89
N PRO A 152 13.70 -14.19 12.98
CA PRO A 152 13.13 -14.31 14.31
C PRO A 152 12.50 -13.01 14.84
N GLU A 153 12.90 -11.87 14.29
CA GLU A 153 12.33 -10.55 14.57
C GLU A 153 10.82 -10.48 14.27
N LEU A 154 10.34 -11.30 13.34
CA LEU A 154 8.91 -11.39 13.00
C LEU A 154 8.04 -12.06 14.09
N GLU A 155 8.66 -12.65 15.12
CA GLU A 155 7.94 -13.13 16.30
C GLU A 155 7.68 -12.01 17.32
N HIS A 156 8.34 -10.86 17.17
CA HIS A 156 8.21 -9.73 18.08
C HIS A 156 7.29 -8.64 17.50
N VAL A 157 6.52 -8.01 18.38
CA VAL A 157 5.65 -6.88 18.02
C VAL A 157 6.49 -5.71 17.53
N ILE A 158 6.14 -5.16 16.38
CA ILE A 158 6.80 -4.02 15.73
C ILE A 158 6.26 -2.71 16.31
N SER A 159 4.92 -2.59 16.35
CA SER A 159 4.23 -1.38 16.80
C SER A 159 3.09 -1.73 17.75
N ARG A 160 2.84 -0.89 18.76
CA ARG A 160 1.81 -1.13 19.79
C ARG A 160 0.68 -0.11 19.74
N GLY A 161 0.87 1.02 19.08
CA GLY A 161 -0.07 2.13 19.17
C GLY A 161 -0.11 2.74 20.58
N GLY A 162 -1.00 3.67 20.80
CA GLY A 162 -1.16 4.35 22.09
C GLY A 162 -2.07 5.56 22.01
N GLY A 163 -2.47 5.97 20.80
CA GLY A 163 -3.35 7.10 20.55
C GLY A 163 -4.79 6.84 21.01
N ALA A 164 -5.51 7.91 21.30
CA ALA A 164 -6.94 7.85 21.50
C ALA A 164 -7.63 7.51 20.16
N GLN A 165 -8.79 6.87 20.27
CA GLN A 165 -9.67 6.55 19.12
C GLN A 165 -10.25 7.86 18.52
N GLU A 166 -9.41 8.67 17.90
CA GLU A 166 -9.84 9.84 17.15
C GLU A 166 -9.88 9.49 15.66
N ASN A 167 -11.09 9.19 15.19
CA ASN A 167 -11.45 8.98 13.79
C ASN A 167 -10.67 7.85 13.09
N ASP A 168 -11.27 6.69 13.05
CA ASP A 168 -10.89 5.55 12.23
C ASP A 168 -10.47 6.00 10.81
N GLY A 169 -9.17 6.14 10.58
CA GLY A 169 -8.51 6.03 9.30
C GLY A 169 -8.92 6.93 8.15
N VAL A 170 -9.80 7.88 8.34
CA VAL A 170 -10.32 8.71 7.27
C VAL A 170 -9.96 10.17 7.49
N MET A 171 -9.58 10.85 6.42
CA MET A 171 -9.17 12.23 6.33
C MET A 171 -9.66 13.08 7.50
N ARG A 172 -8.75 13.58 8.32
CA ARG A 172 -9.07 14.60 9.33
C ARG A 172 -9.73 15.76 8.61
N ARG A 173 -10.94 16.15 9.02
CA ARG A 173 -11.53 17.41 8.59
C ARG A 173 -10.50 18.50 8.88
N GLY A 174 -10.04 19.19 7.84
CA GLY A 174 -9.21 20.37 8.01
C GLY A 174 -9.94 21.29 8.99
N GLN A 175 -9.28 21.67 10.06
CA GLN A 175 -9.74 22.75 10.91
C GLN A 175 -9.63 24.00 10.02
N GLY A 176 -10.80 24.43 9.50
CA GLY A 176 -10.96 25.72 8.82
C GLY A 176 -10.96 26.88 9.81
#